data_3327ebf71fe84d114f262ae2631a4179
#
_entry.id   3327ebf71fe84d114f262ae2631a4179
#
_cell.length_a   1.000
_cell.length_b   1.000
_cell.length_c   1.000
_cell.angle_alpha   90.00
_cell.angle_beta   90.00
_cell.angle_gamma   90.00
#
_symmetry.space_group_name_H-M   'P 1'
#
loop_
_entity.id
_entity.type
_entity.pdbx_description
1 polymer ?
#
loop_
_entity_poly.entity_id
_entity_poly.type
_entity_poly.pdbx_seq_one_letter_code
_entity_poly.pdbx_strand_id
1 'polypeptide(L)'
;MTVSVDRLKKLTADFFKRHWNSEELGSSPKWSQPWRLKGAAPNYNRQGVYAFVQGDDVTYIGTGASRGKRGYEGHGLGARLGQYVRVSGPGEYRPNDSKLEDADYVITLGFEQGFGYLSYALESYLLSNIPTKYNANRPGS
;
A
#
# COMPACT_ATOMS: atom_id res chain seq x y z
N MET A 1 -7.71 17.88 6.56
CA MET A 1 -6.53 18.12 5.71
C MET A 1 -6.23 16.87 4.93
N THR A 2 -5.96 17.00 3.63
CA THR A 2 -5.75 15.86 2.74
C THR A 2 -4.39 15.98 2.06
N VAL A 3 -3.91 14.87 1.54
CA VAL A 3 -2.64 14.81 0.82
C VAL A 3 -2.88 14.11 -0.52
N SER A 4 -2.34 14.71 -1.57
CA SER A 4 -2.50 14.19 -2.92
C SER A 4 -1.62 12.98 -3.18
N VAL A 5 -1.99 12.23 -4.22
CA VAL A 5 -1.18 11.11 -4.72
C VAL A 5 0.21 11.60 -5.13
N ASP A 6 0.31 12.79 -5.72
CA ASP A 6 1.61 13.34 -6.11
C ASP A 6 2.51 13.56 -4.88
N ARG A 7 1.94 14.05 -3.79
CA ARG A 7 2.69 14.21 -2.55
C ARG A 7 3.13 12.86 -1.99
N LEU A 8 2.26 11.87 -2.02
CA LEU A 8 2.59 10.52 -1.62
C LEU A 8 3.78 9.98 -2.41
N LYS A 9 3.76 10.16 -3.72
CA LYS A 9 4.83 9.69 -4.59
C LYS A 9 6.14 10.41 -4.33
N LYS A 10 6.12 11.71 -4.06
CA LYS A 10 7.31 12.48 -3.72
C LYS A 10 7.94 12.00 -2.41
N LEU A 11 7.11 11.77 -1.40
CA LEU A 11 7.60 11.27 -0.12
C LEU A 11 8.18 9.86 -0.26
N THR A 12 7.56 9.03 -1.08
CA THR A 12 8.08 7.70 -1.37
C THR A 12 9.45 7.78 -2.03
N ALA A 13 9.61 8.68 -3.00
CA ALA A 13 10.89 8.89 -3.66
C ALA A 13 11.96 9.38 -2.66
N ASP A 14 11.60 10.27 -1.76
CA ASP A 14 12.51 10.75 -0.71
C ASP A 14 12.95 9.60 0.19
N PHE A 15 12.02 8.73 0.57
CA PHE A 15 12.34 7.56 1.38
C PHE A 15 13.37 6.68 0.69
N PHE A 16 13.15 6.35 -0.57
CA PHE A 16 14.07 5.48 -1.30
C PHE A 16 15.41 6.15 -1.57
N LYS A 17 15.43 7.46 -1.79
CA LYS A 17 16.68 8.19 -1.95
C LYS A 17 17.57 8.06 -0.71
N ARG A 18 16.96 8.01 0.46
CA ARG A 18 17.69 7.90 1.73
C ARG A 18 18.07 6.48 2.11
N HIS A 19 17.24 5.51 1.73
CA HIS A 19 17.32 4.17 2.30
C HIS A 19 17.50 3.04 1.29
N TRP A 20 17.54 3.34 -0.01
CA TRP A 20 17.65 2.33 -1.05
C TRP A 20 18.95 2.50 -1.82
N ASN A 21 19.78 1.44 -1.79
CA ASN A 21 21.03 1.47 -2.52
C ASN A 21 20.77 1.02 -3.96
N SER A 22 20.52 1.98 -4.84
CA SER A 22 20.21 1.68 -6.24
C SER A 22 21.37 1.09 -7.04
N GLU A 23 22.60 1.37 -6.63
CA GLU A 23 23.77 0.78 -7.29
C GLU A 23 23.82 -0.73 -7.07
N GLU A 24 23.45 -1.18 -5.89
CA GLU A 24 23.47 -2.59 -5.53
C GLU A 24 22.16 -3.29 -5.90
N LEU A 25 21.03 -2.62 -5.70
CA LEU A 25 19.71 -3.25 -5.77
C LEU A 25 18.93 -2.91 -7.04
N GLY A 26 19.44 -1.99 -7.85
CA GLY A 26 18.71 -1.52 -9.02
C GLY A 26 17.65 -0.50 -8.68
N SER A 27 16.67 -0.32 -9.55
CA SER A 27 15.60 0.66 -9.36
C SER A 27 14.75 0.32 -8.14
N SER A 28 14.40 1.36 -7.38
CA SER A 28 13.49 1.20 -6.25
C SER A 28 12.07 0.87 -6.71
N PRO A 29 11.26 0.23 -5.85
CA PRO A 29 9.86 -0.04 -6.16
C PRO A 29 9.08 1.24 -6.45
N LYS A 30 8.03 1.10 -7.25
CA LYS A 30 7.15 2.22 -7.62
C LYS A 30 5.71 1.89 -7.33
N TRP A 31 4.91 2.92 -7.11
CA TRP A 31 3.47 2.75 -6.97
C TRP A 31 2.87 2.23 -8.26
N SER A 32 1.90 1.34 -8.12
CA SER A 32 1.23 0.67 -9.23
C SER A 32 0.23 1.58 -9.94
N GLN A 33 -0.33 1.05 -11.02
CA GLN A 33 -1.52 1.60 -11.62
C GLN A 33 -2.71 1.41 -10.68
N PRO A 34 -3.79 2.21 -10.86
CA PRO A 34 -5.00 2.06 -10.04
C PRO A 34 -5.64 0.68 -10.15
N TRP A 35 -6.02 0.12 -9.01
CA TRP A 35 -6.85 -1.07 -8.94
C TRP A 35 -8.26 -0.67 -8.55
N ARG A 36 -9.23 -1.03 -9.40
CA ARG A 36 -10.62 -0.65 -9.21
C ARG A 36 -11.49 -1.86 -8.91
N LEU A 37 -10.96 -2.78 -8.12
CA LEU A 37 -11.65 -3.97 -7.61
C LEU A 37 -12.07 -4.96 -8.69
N LYS A 38 -11.36 -4.96 -9.80
CA LYS A 38 -11.52 -5.95 -10.87
C LYS A 38 -10.21 -6.65 -11.12
N GLY A 39 -10.27 -7.97 -11.20
CA GLY A 39 -9.09 -8.79 -11.38
C GLY A 39 -8.18 -8.80 -10.16
N ALA A 40 -6.99 -9.34 -10.31
CA ALA A 40 -6.01 -9.37 -9.24
C ALA A 40 -5.48 -7.97 -8.94
N ALA A 41 -5.29 -7.68 -7.66
CA ALA A 41 -4.66 -6.41 -7.26
C ALA A 41 -3.21 -6.39 -7.74
N PRO A 42 -2.72 -5.23 -8.21
CA PRO A 42 -1.30 -5.11 -8.56
C PRO A 42 -0.42 -5.48 -7.37
N ASN A 43 0.65 -6.19 -7.63
CA ASN A 43 1.59 -6.65 -6.59
C ASN A 43 0.95 -7.57 -5.55
N TYR A 44 -0.15 -8.25 -5.89
CA TYR A 44 -0.88 -9.08 -4.92
C TYR A 44 0.01 -10.18 -4.31
N ASN A 45 1.00 -10.63 -5.05
CA ASN A 45 1.90 -11.70 -4.62
C ASN A 45 3.18 -11.16 -3.97
N ARG A 46 3.18 -9.90 -3.57
CA ARG A 46 4.33 -9.27 -2.91
C ARG A 46 3.92 -8.69 -1.58
N GLN A 47 4.89 -8.53 -0.69
CA GLN A 47 4.73 -7.71 0.50
C GLN A 47 4.94 -6.25 0.13
N GLY A 48 4.25 -5.35 0.79
CA GLY A 48 4.37 -3.96 0.43
C GLY A 48 3.41 -3.04 1.16
N VAL A 49 3.21 -1.88 0.56
CA VAL A 49 2.36 -0.82 1.10
C VAL A 49 1.23 -0.57 0.11
N TYR A 50 0.06 -0.24 0.61
CA TYR A 50 -1.07 0.13 -0.25
C TYR A 50 -1.68 1.44 0.24
N ALA A 51 -2.36 2.12 -0.67
CA ALA A 51 -3.06 3.36 -0.35
C ALA A 51 -4.43 3.36 -1.00
N PHE A 52 -5.43 3.82 -0.26
CA PHE A 52 -6.78 4.08 -0.78
C PHE A 52 -6.84 5.53 -1.21
N VAL A 53 -7.44 5.79 -2.36
CA VAL A 53 -7.48 7.12 -2.96
C VAL A 53 -8.92 7.48 -3.30
N GLN A 54 -9.34 8.67 -2.90
CA GLN A 54 -10.63 9.26 -3.26
C GLN A 54 -10.36 10.53 -4.04
N GLY A 55 -10.79 10.56 -5.30
CA GLY A 55 -10.40 11.65 -6.20
C GLY A 55 -8.89 11.63 -6.39
N ASP A 56 -8.23 12.64 -5.87
CA ASP A 56 -6.78 12.75 -5.90
C ASP A 56 -6.16 12.67 -4.49
N ASP A 57 -6.99 12.42 -3.49
CA ASP A 57 -6.58 12.45 -2.09
C ASP A 57 -6.35 11.06 -1.55
N VAL A 58 -5.23 10.90 -0.82
CA VAL A 58 -4.92 9.66 -0.12
C VAL A 58 -5.72 9.64 1.19
N THR A 59 -6.58 8.64 1.36
CA THR A 59 -7.44 8.55 2.53
C THR A 59 -6.97 7.53 3.56
N TYR A 60 -6.17 6.56 3.14
CA TYR A 60 -5.66 5.52 4.04
C TYR A 60 -4.40 4.91 3.47
N ILE A 61 -3.45 4.60 4.34
CA ILE A 61 -2.21 3.89 3.99
C ILE A 61 -2.08 2.68 4.92
N GLY A 62 -1.76 1.54 4.35
CA GLY A 62 -1.57 0.32 5.14
C GLY A 62 -0.47 -0.57 4.56
N THR A 63 -0.19 -1.65 5.25
CA THR A 63 0.81 -2.61 4.82
C THR A 63 0.21 -4.00 4.70
N GLY A 64 0.76 -4.76 3.73
CA GLY A 64 0.54 -6.19 3.61
C GLY A 64 1.87 -6.89 3.67
N ALA A 65 2.33 -7.24 4.88
CA ALA A 65 3.63 -7.84 5.08
C ALA A 65 3.65 -8.68 6.35
N SER A 66 4.56 -9.66 6.40
CA SER A 66 4.75 -10.47 7.59
C SER A 66 5.75 -9.80 8.54
N ARG A 67 5.58 -10.05 9.82
CA ARG A 67 6.50 -9.55 10.86
C ARG A 67 7.37 -10.69 11.33
N GLY A 68 8.64 -10.67 10.92
CA GLY A 68 9.61 -11.64 11.37
C GLY A 68 9.42 -13.06 10.87
N LYS A 69 8.56 -13.26 9.88
CA LYS A 69 8.36 -14.56 9.23
C LYS A 69 9.15 -14.61 7.95
N ARG A 70 9.40 -15.84 7.49
CA ARG A 70 10.12 -16.05 6.25
C ARG A 70 9.24 -15.71 5.06
N GLY A 71 9.77 -14.90 4.16
CA GLY A 71 9.19 -14.69 2.86
C GLY A 71 7.73 -14.25 2.85
N TYR A 72 7.07 -14.53 1.76
CA TYR A 72 5.71 -14.09 1.52
C TYR A 72 4.66 -14.91 2.27
N GLU A 73 4.64 -16.18 2.11
CA GLU A 73 3.78 -17.19 2.76
C GLU A 73 2.41 -16.70 3.29
N GLY A 74 1.58 -16.13 2.40
CA GLY A 74 0.23 -15.71 2.76
C GLY A 74 0.13 -14.37 3.49
N HIS A 75 1.21 -13.62 3.59
CA HIS A 75 1.26 -12.36 4.32
C HIS A 75 1.57 -11.18 3.39
N GLY A 76 1.07 -11.20 2.17
CA GLY A 76 1.32 -10.15 1.21
C GLY A 76 0.15 -9.20 1.02
N LEU A 77 0.30 -8.36 0.00
CA LEU A 77 -0.71 -7.36 -0.35
C LEU A 77 -2.05 -7.99 -0.71
N GLY A 78 -2.04 -9.08 -1.48
CA GLY A 78 -3.28 -9.75 -1.86
C GLY A 78 -4.08 -10.25 -0.66
N ALA A 79 -3.39 -10.90 0.29
CA ALA A 79 -4.04 -11.40 1.50
C ALA A 79 -4.61 -10.26 2.34
N ARG A 80 -3.87 -9.16 2.46
CA ARG A 80 -4.33 -8.02 3.25
C ARG A 80 -5.49 -7.30 2.60
N LEU A 81 -5.41 -7.03 1.29
CA LEU A 81 -6.47 -6.36 0.56
C LEU A 81 -7.73 -7.21 0.50
N GLY A 82 -7.58 -8.54 0.48
CA GLY A 82 -8.71 -9.46 0.53
C GLY A 82 -9.61 -9.27 1.75
N GLN A 83 -9.07 -8.73 2.84
CA GLN A 83 -9.83 -8.45 4.05
C GLN A 83 -10.78 -7.26 3.91
N TYR A 84 -10.59 -6.43 2.90
CA TYR A 84 -11.41 -5.23 2.67
C TYR A 84 -12.50 -5.43 1.63
N VAL A 85 -12.53 -6.60 0.98
CA VAL A 85 -13.44 -6.86 -0.13
C VAL A 85 -14.17 -8.18 0.04
N ARG A 86 -15.24 -8.34 -0.75
CA ARG A 86 -15.92 -9.61 -0.93
C ARG A 86 -16.10 -9.84 -2.42
N VAL A 87 -16.15 -11.09 -2.82
CA VAL A 87 -16.38 -11.47 -4.22
C VAL A 87 -17.82 -11.15 -4.58
N SER A 88 -18.01 -10.43 -5.70
CA SER A 88 -19.33 -10.09 -6.22
C SER A 88 -19.63 -10.77 -7.56
N GLY A 89 -18.61 -11.37 -8.18
CA GLY A 89 -18.73 -12.07 -9.45
C GLY A 89 -17.37 -12.59 -9.85
N PRO A 90 -17.23 -13.28 -10.99
CA PRO A 90 -15.94 -13.78 -11.46
C PRO A 90 -14.96 -12.63 -11.68
N GLY A 91 -13.89 -12.58 -10.89
CA GLY A 91 -12.87 -11.54 -10.97
C GLY A 91 -13.37 -10.15 -10.57
N GLU A 92 -14.52 -10.06 -9.89
CA GLU A 92 -15.08 -8.79 -9.46
C GLU A 92 -15.26 -8.78 -7.96
N TYR A 93 -14.99 -7.62 -7.36
CA TYR A 93 -15.05 -7.45 -5.91
C TYR A 93 -15.82 -6.21 -5.53
N ARG A 94 -16.40 -6.23 -4.33
CA ARG A 94 -17.05 -5.07 -3.73
C ARG A 94 -16.41 -4.77 -2.38
N PRO A 95 -16.40 -3.49 -1.97
CA PRO A 95 -15.88 -3.15 -0.65
C PRO A 95 -16.67 -3.83 0.47
N ASN A 96 -15.94 -4.29 1.47
CA ASN A 96 -16.50 -4.87 2.69
C ASN A 96 -16.05 -4.06 3.92
N ASP A 97 -15.57 -2.85 3.70
CA ASP A 97 -15.05 -1.97 4.74
C ASP A 97 -15.31 -0.53 4.32
N SER A 98 -15.76 0.29 5.27
CA SER A 98 -16.12 1.67 4.99
C SER A 98 -14.96 2.51 4.44
N LYS A 99 -13.73 2.20 4.83
CA LYS A 99 -12.57 2.91 4.32
C LYS A 99 -12.42 2.71 2.81
N LEU A 100 -12.71 1.51 2.34
CA LEU A 100 -12.61 1.22 0.91
C LEU A 100 -13.85 1.68 0.15
N GLU A 101 -15.01 1.72 0.79
CA GLU A 101 -16.23 2.23 0.15
C GLU A 101 -16.07 3.67 -0.32
N ASP A 102 -15.35 4.49 0.43
CA ASP A 102 -15.10 5.89 0.09
C ASP A 102 -14.03 6.05 -0.99
N ALA A 103 -13.28 5.01 -1.29
CA ALA A 103 -12.17 5.11 -2.24
C ALA A 103 -12.65 4.90 -3.67
N ASP A 104 -12.01 5.60 -4.59
CA ASP A 104 -12.22 5.39 -6.01
C ASP A 104 -11.31 4.28 -6.54
N TYR A 105 -10.15 4.12 -5.95
CA TYR A 105 -9.22 3.06 -6.33
C TYR A 105 -8.15 2.85 -5.25
N VAL A 106 -7.41 1.77 -5.44
CA VAL A 106 -6.27 1.40 -4.59
C VAL A 106 -5.01 1.42 -5.44
N ILE A 107 -3.91 1.89 -4.88
CA ILE A 107 -2.58 1.72 -5.48
C ILE A 107 -1.71 0.93 -4.52
N THR A 108 -0.77 0.18 -5.07
CA THR A 108 0.12 -0.66 -4.28
C THR A 108 1.57 -0.41 -4.66
N LEU A 109 2.46 -0.65 -3.70
CA LEU A 109 3.90 -0.63 -3.94
C LEU A 109 4.46 -1.92 -3.38
N GLY A 110 4.97 -2.79 -4.26
CA GLY A 110 5.44 -4.11 -3.87
C GLY A 110 6.96 -4.18 -3.81
N PHE A 111 7.46 -4.86 -2.78
CA PHE A 111 8.89 -5.13 -2.65
C PHE A 111 9.19 -6.53 -3.17
N GLU A 112 10.37 -6.72 -3.74
CA GLU A 112 10.83 -8.04 -4.09
C GLU A 112 11.02 -8.89 -2.84
N GLN A 113 10.97 -10.20 -3.02
CA GLN A 113 11.19 -11.14 -1.93
C GLN A 113 12.53 -10.86 -1.26
N GLY A 114 12.54 -10.86 0.07
CA GLY A 114 13.71 -10.50 0.85
C GLY A 114 13.72 -9.05 1.32
N PHE A 115 12.90 -8.17 0.73
CA PHE A 115 12.85 -6.76 1.12
C PHE A 115 11.49 -6.35 1.69
N GLY A 116 10.60 -7.31 1.93
CA GLY A 116 9.27 -7.03 2.45
C GLY A 116 9.27 -6.32 3.80
N TYR A 117 10.31 -6.51 4.59
CA TYR A 117 10.43 -5.82 5.88
C TYR A 117 10.48 -4.30 5.75
N LEU A 118 10.88 -3.78 4.59
CA LEU A 118 10.90 -2.34 4.34
C LEU A 118 9.49 -1.75 4.24
N SER A 119 8.47 -2.59 4.07
CA SER A 119 7.08 -2.14 4.01
C SER A 119 6.69 -1.35 5.25
N TYR A 120 7.06 -1.83 6.43
CA TYR A 120 6.74 -1.15 7.69
C TYR A 120 7.51 0.16 7.84
N ALA A 121 8.75 0.20 7.39
CA ALA A 121 9.54 1.42 7.43
C ALA A 121 8.94 2.48 6.51
N LEU A 122 8.55 2.08 5.30
CA LEU A 122 7.93 3.01 4.35
C LEU A 122 6.60 3.52 4.88
N GLU A 123 5.73 2.63 5.38
CA GLU A 123 4.46 3.04 5.96
C GLU A 123 4.67 4.06 7.08
N SER A 124 5.57 3.77 7.99
CA SER A 124 5.86 4.65 9.12
C SER A 124 6.37 6.01 8.65
N TYR A 125 7.25 6.02 7.67
CA TYR A 125 7.76 7.27 7.11
C TYR A 125 6.64 8.10 6.49
N LEU A 126 5.79 7.45 5.70
CA LEU A 126 4.68 8.14 5.05
C LEU A 126 3.69 8.70 6.06
N LEU A 127 3.27 7.89 7.04
CA LEU A 127 2.30 8.33 8.04
C LEU A 127 2.86 9.41 8.97
N SER A 128 4.17 9.48 9.12
CA SER A 128 4.81 10.57 9.89
C SER A 128 4.76 11.91 9.17
N ASN A 129 4.54 11.88 7.86
CA ASN A 129 4.58 13.08 7.02
C ASN A 129 3.25 13.40 6.34
N ILE A 130 2.27 12.48 6.42
CA ILE A 130 1.00 12.61 5.71
C ILE A 130 -0.15 12.40 6.69
N PRO A 131 -1.01 13.40 6.90
CA PRO A 131 -2.29 13.14 7.54
C PRO A 131 -3.20 12.41 6.56
N THR A 132 -3.87 11.36 7.01
CA THR A 132 -4.89 10.67 6.23
C THR A 132 -6.18 10.59 7.03
N LYS A 133 -7.29 10.54 6.31
CA LYS A 133 -8.62 10.51 6.93
C LYS A 133 -8.79 9.32 7.88
N TYR A 134 -8.31 8.15 7.49
CA TYR A 134 -8.58 6.92 8.21
C TYR A 134 -7.42 6.39 9.05
N ASN A 135 -6.26 7.04 9.01
CA ASN A 135 -5.13 6.65 9.85
C ASN A 135 -5.02 7.46 11.14
N ALA A 136 -5.82 8.50 11.28
CA ALA A 136 -5.68 9.48 12.36
C ALA A 136 -5.75 8.86 13.76
N ASN A 137 -6.51 7.79 13.93
CA ASN A 137 -6.73 7.17 15.23
C ASN A 137 -6.03 5.81 15.38
N ARG A 138 -5.07 5.53 14.54
CA ARG A 138 -4.30 4.28 14.69
C ARG A 138 -3.43 4.35 15.94
N PRO A 139 -3.35 3.23 16.69
CA PRO A 139 -2.42 3.17 17.81
C PRO A 139 -0.99 3.47 17.35
N GLY A 140 -0.30 4.37 18.05
CA GLY A 140 1.05 4.75 17.70
C GLY A 140 1.16 5.80 16.62
N SER A 141 0.03 6.27 16.13
CA SER A 141 0.02 7.33 15.11
C SER A 141 0.16 8.70 15.75
#